data_d4aeb5aa1decca1f2ab0932046f2f37b
#
_entry.id   d4aeb5aa1decca1f2ab0932046f2f37b
#
_cell.length_a   1.000
_cell.length_b   1.000
_cell.length_c   1.000
_cell.angle_alpha   90.00
_cell.angle_beta   90.00
_cell.angle_gamma   90.00
#
_symmetry.space_group_name_H-M   'P 1'
#
loop_
_entity.id
_entity.type
_entity.pdbx_description
1 polymer ?
#
loop_
_entity_poly.entity_id
_entity_poly.type
_entity_poly.pdbx_seq_one_letter_code
_entity_poly.pdbx_strand_id
1 'polypeptide(L)'
;MTAEPDVLDEIGQLYMNELDKLPLPDLDRMIKQVTAAKDTAALYLNALQSTLHSRLGGHAQQLRQEAGKSTGTVRFEVDGYMVVAELPKRPEYNQVKLKEAVEALRKWGEDPENYVGIEIKVAESKYNAWPPGIRDLFEPARTLKTGKPSYKLEQIKTGEIPDAANDSHFGGGV
;
A
#
# COMPACT_ATOMS: atom_id res chain seq x y z
N MET A 1 26.50 31.85 2.00
CA MET A 1 25.25 31.10 2.16
C MET A 1 25.66 29.67 2.48
N THR A 2 25.68 29.33 3.76
CA THR A 2 25.88 27.95 4.20
C THR A 2 24.56 27.23 3.86
N ALA A 3 24.64 26.21 3.02
CA ALA A 3 23.49 25.34 2.76
C ALA A 3 23.02 24.75 4.11
N GLU A 4 21.72 24.79 4.37
CA GLU A 4 21.17 24.05 5.52
C GLU A 4 21.54 22.56 5.34
N PRO A 5 21.98 21.89 6.41
CA PRO A 5 22.32 20.47 6.33
C PRO A 5 21.12 19.68 5.82
N ASP A 6 21.36 18.68 4.98
CA ASP A 6 20.32 17.76 4.55
C ASP A 6 19.74 17.04 5.77
N VAL A 7 18.43 17.04 5.91
CA VAL A 7 17.73 16.36 7.02
C VAL A 7 18.12 14.90 7.17
N LEU A 8 18.49 14.23 6.07
CA LEU A 8 18.93 12.83 6.12
C LEU A 8 20.31 12.72 6.77
N ASP A 9 21.20 13.66 6.52
CA ASP A 9 22.51 13.75 7.17
C ASP A 9 22.35 14.08 8.66
N GLU A 10 21.44 15.02 8.99
CA GLU A 10 21.13 15.38 10.39
C GLU A 10 20.64 14.17 11.18
N ILE A 11 19.67 13.39 10.64
CA ILE A 11 19.14 12.17 11.28
C ILE A 11 20.22 11.09 11.37
N GLY A 12 21.04 10.94 10.32
CA GLY A 12 22.11 9.94 10.28
C GLY A 12 23.21 10.19 11.31
N GLN A 13 23.38 11.43 11.77
CA GLN A 13 24.33 11.81 12.82
C GLN A 13 23.78 11.64 14.24
N LEU A 14 22.45 11.56 14.39
CA LEU A 14 21.80 11.36 15.67
C LEU A 14 21.77 9.86 16.03
N TYR A 15 22.19 9.55 17.26
CA TYR A 15 21.94 8.23 17.81
C TYR A 15 20.44 8.08 18.14
N MET A 16 19.89 6.86 18.04
CA MET A 16 18.45 6.60 18.28
C MET A 16 17.97 7.09 19.66
N ASN A 17 18.84 7.02 20.69
CA ASN A 17 18.55 7.53 22.03
C ASN A 17 18.56 9.06 22.14
N GLU A 18 19.04 9.76 21.13
CA GLU A 18 19.00 11.23 21.07
C GLU A 18 17.69 11.70 20.45
N LEU A 19 17.15 10.95 19.49
CA LEU A 19 15.83 11.21 18.90
C LEU A 19 14.73 11.25 19.96
N ASP A 20 14.78 10.36 20.95
CA ASP A 20 13.82 10.30 22.06
C ASP A 20 13.82 11.55 22.94
N LYS A 21 14.88 12.36 22.89
CA LYS A 21 15.05 13.59 23.68
C LYS A 21 14.67 14.86 22.92
N LEU A 22 14.44 14.75 21.60
CA LEU A 22 14.11 15.91 20.79
C LEU A 22 12.73 16.49 21.18
N PRO A 23 12.60 17.83 21.19
CA PRO A 23 11.32 18.49 21.31
C PRO A 23 10.37 18.09 20.17
N LEU A 24 9.06 18.02 20.46
CA LEU A 24 8.05 17.69 19.43
C LEU A 24 8.10 18.57 18.18
N PRO A 25 8.37 19.90 18.26
CA PRO A 25 8.54 20.74 17.08
C PRO A 25 9.67 20.28 16.15
N ASP A 26 10.80 19.82 16.71
CA ASP A 26 11.93 19.33 15.92
C ASP A 26 11.61 17.99 15.26
N LEU A 27 10.96 17.08 15.98
CA LEU A 27 10.47 15.82 15.41
C LEU A 27 9.45 16.07 14.29
N ASP A 28 8.51 17.01 14.47
CA ASP A 28 7.53 17.38 13.44
C ASP A 28 8.22 17.93 12.18
N ARG A 29 9.20 18.85 12.36
CA ARG A 29 10.01 19.38 11.28
C ARG A 29 10.73 18.27 10.53
N MET A 30 11.44 17.39 11.24
CA MET A 30 12.18 16.28 10.65
C MET A 30 11.27 15.30 9.90
N ILE A 31 10.12 14.93 10.48
CA ILE A 31 9.14 14.06 9.82
C ILE A 31 8.65 14.66 8.50
N LYS A 32 8.33 15.96 8.48
CA LYS A 32 7.89 16.66 7.27
C LYS A 32 8.98 16.71 6.21
N GLN A 33 10.22 17.01 6.59
CA GLN A 33 11.35 17.08 5.66
C GLN A 33 11.69 15.71 5.07
N VAL A 34 11.74 14.65 5.89
CA VAL A 34 11.99 13.27 5.41
C VAL A 34 10.86 12.80 4.50
N THR A 35 9.61 13.14 4.83
CA THR A 35 8.47 12.80 3.98
C THR A 35 8.59 13.48 2.62
N ALA A 36 8.90 14.78 2.59
CA ALA A 36 9.10 15.52 1.35
C ALA A 36 10.30 14.98 0.53
N ALA A 37 11.41 14.63 1.19
CA ALA A 37 12.57 14.03 0.54
C ALA A 37 12.22 12.67 -0.09
N LYS A 38 11.47 11.82 0.64
CA LYS A 38 10.98 10.53 0.13
C LYS A 38 10.09 10.71 -1.11
N ASP A 39 9.16 11.67 -1.08
CA ASP A 39 8.25 11.92 -2.20
C ASP A 39 9.00 12.47 -3.41
N THR A 40 9.98 13.34 -3.19
CA THR A 40 10.87 13.84 -4.24
C THR A 40 11.72 12.74 -4.84
N ALA A 41 12.31 11.88 -4.02
CA ALA A 41 13.09 10.73 -4.50
C ALA A 41 12.21 9.75 -5.31
N ALA A 42 10.97 9.51 -4.87
CA ALA A 42 10.01 8.69 -5.62
C ALA A 42 9.67 9.30 -6.99
N LEU A 43 9.50 10.63 -7.05
CA LEU A 43 9.27 11.35 -8.32
C LEU A 43 10.45 11.16 -9.29
N TYR A 44 11.68 11.35 -8.81
CA TYR A 44 12.88 11.18 -9.64
C TYR A 44 13.07 9.73 -10.07
N LEU A 45 12.83 8.77 -9.18
CA LEU A 45 12.90 7.36 -9.54
C LEU A 45 11.90 7.01 -10.65
N ASN A 46 10.67 7.50 -10.56
CA ASN A 46 9.65 7.31 -11.60
C ASN A 46 10.07 7.95 -12.93
N ALA A 47 10.66 9.15 -12.90
CA ALA A 47 11.18 9.80 -14.10
C ALA A 47 12.31 9.00 -14.76
N LEU A 48 13.25 8.47 -13.97
CA LEU A 48 14.33 7.61 -14.45
C LEU A 48 13.80 6.31 -15.06
N GLN A 49 12.85 5.64 -14.39
CA GLN A 49 12.22 4.42 -14.90
C GLN A 49 11.45 4.68 -16.21
N SER A 50 10.73 5.81 -16.31
CA SER A 50 10.03 6.23 -17.53
C SER A 50 11.02 6.48 -18.67
N THR A 51 12.17 7.08 -18.38
CA THR A 51 13.24 7.29 -19.35
C THR A 51 13.81 5.97 -19.86
N LEU A 52 14.06 5.00 -18.96
CA LEU A 52 14.50 3.66 -19.36
C LEU A 52 13.44 2.97 -20.23
N HIS A 53 12.16 3.08 -19.85
CA HIS A 53 11.07 2.53 -20.65
C HIS A 53 10.99 3.16 -22.05
N SER A 54 11.11 4.49 -22.13
CA SER A 54 11.11 5.20 -23.42
C SER A 54 12.26 4.77 -24.34
N ARG A 55 13.46 4.55 -23.76
CA ARG A 55 14.65 4.14 -24.54
C ARG A 55 14.65 2.68 -24.93
N LEU A 56 14.19 1.78 -24.05
CA LEU A 56 14.43 0.34 -24.16
C LEU A 56 13.15 -0.47 -24.39
N GLY A 57 11.97 0.14 -24.12
CA GLY A 57 10.68 -0.55 -24.16
C GLY A 57 10.32 -1.11 -25.52
N GLY A 58 10.61 -0.39 -26.61
CA GLY A 58 10.37 -0.84 -27.98
C GLY A 58 11.16 -2.10 -28.34
N HIS A 59 12.45 -2.11 -28.02
CA HIS A 59 13.30 -3.29 -28.25
C HIS A 59 12.86 -4.49 -27.40
N ALA A 60 12.55 -4.26 -26.13
CA ALA A 60 12.04 -5.32 -25.26
C ALA A 60 10.70 -5.89 -25.76
N GLN A 61 9.84 -5.07 -26.33
CA GLN A 61 8.56 -5.50 -26.92
C GLN A 61 8.80 -6.35 -28.18
N GLN A 62 9.70 -5.92 -29.05
CA GLN A 62 10.09 -6.68 -30.25
C GLN A 62 10.58 -8.08 -29.88
N LEU A 63 11.51 -8.20 -28.93
CA LEU A 63 12.04 -9.49 -28.47
C LEU A 63 10.93 -10.40 -27.90
N ARG A 64 9.92 -9.85 -27.21
CA ARG A 64 8.78 -10.64 -26.74
C ARG A 64 7.95 -11.16 -27.93
N GLN A 65 7.70 -10.33 -28.92
CA GLN A 65 6.94 -10.71 -30.12
C GLN A 65 7.65 -11.79 -30.92
N GLU A 66 8.96 -11.69 -31.11
CA GLU A 66 9.79 -12.71 -31.77
C GLU A 66 9.77 -14.05 -31.01
N ALA A 67 9.67 -14.00 -29.67
CA ALA A 67 9.49 -15.18 -28.83
C ALA A 67 8.03 -15.68 -28.75
N GLY A 68 7.09 -15.10 -29.51
CA GLY A 68 5.67 -15.45 -29.49
C GLY A 68 4.95 -15.11 -28.17
N LYS A 69 5.45 -14.14 -27.40
CA LYS A 69 4.95 -13.77 -26.08
C LYS A 69 4.47 -12.32 -26.07
N SER A 70 3.38 -12.06 -25.37
CA SER A 70 2.89 -10.68 -25.11
C SER A 70 3.38 -10.11 -23.78
N THR A 71 3.81 -10.96 -22.83
CA THR A 71 4.26 -10.62 -21.48
C THR A 71 5.48 -11.44 -21.10
N GLY A 72 6.06 -11.18 -19.92
CA GLY A 72 7.20 -11.93 -19.40
C GLY A 72 8.52 -11.17 -19.50
N THR A 73 9.60 -11.85 -19.17
CA THR A 73 10.94 -11.29 -19.05
C THR A 73 11.74 -11.55 -20.33
N VAL A 74 12.37 -10.51 -20.86
CA VAL A 74 13.41 -10.61 -21.92
C VAL A 74 14.72 -10.04 -21.40
N ARG A 75 15.83 -10.52 -21.97
CA ARG A 75 17.18 -10.07 -21.63
C ARG A 75 17.91 -9.71 -22.91
N PHE A 76 18.62 -8.61 -22.88
CA PHE A 76 19.43 -8.14 -24.01
C PHE A 76 20.54 -7.22 -23.51
N GLU A 77 21.58 -7.07 -24.30
CA GLU A 77 22.73 -6.22 -23.97
C GLU A 77 22.63 -4.87 -24.68
N VAL A 78 22.86 -3.80 -23.94
CA VAL A 78 22.96 -2.43 -24.46
C VAL A 78 24.03 -1.67 -23.68
N ASP A 79 24.96 -1.04 -24.39
CA ASP A 79 26.00 -0.18 -23.80
C ASP A 79 26.80 -0.88 -22.68
N GLY A 80 27.05 -2.18 -22.80
CA GLY A 80 27.78 -2.98 -21.81
C GLY A 80 26.97 -3.38 -20.58
N TYR A 81 25.65 -3.13 -20.57
CA TYR A 81 24.72 -3.55 -19.52
C TYR A 81 23.83 -4.69 -20.00
N MET A 82 23.67 -5.73 -19.17
CA MET A 82 22.62 -6.71 -19.36
C MET A 82 21.28 -6.12 -18.87
N VAL A 83 20.42 -5.76 -19.80
CA VAL A 83 19.08 -5.27 -19.52
C VAL A 83 18.13 -6.45 -19.28
N VAL A 84 17.46 -6.45 -18.14
CA VAL A 84 16.40 -7.41 -17.80
C VAL A 84 15.07 -6.64 -17.81
N ALA A 85 14.28 -6.80 -18.88
CA ALA A 85 13.01 -6.11 -19.05
C ALA A 85 11.85 -7.05 -18.73
N GLU A 86 11.19 -6.80 -17.62
CA GLU A 86 10.06 -7.58 -17.14
C GLU A 86 8.74 -6.88 -17.46
N LEU A 87 7.80 -7.63 -18.03
CA LEU A 87 6.42 -7.22 -18.22
C LEU A 87 5.49 -8.28 -17.57
N PRO A 88 5.12 -8.11 -16.31
CA PRO A 88 4.36 -9.11 -15.59
C PRO A 88 2.93 -9.25 -16.15
N LYS A 89 2.44 -10.48 -16.20
CA LYS A 89 1.04 -10.77 -16.51
C LYS A 89 0.19 -10.44 -15.27
N ARG A 90 -0.79 -9.57 -15.43
CA ARG A 90 -1.75 -9.21 -14.37
C ARG A 90 -3.18 -9.52 -14.83
N PRO A 91 -3.64 -10.77 -14.67
CA PRO A 91 -5.02 -11.13 -15.02
C PRO A 91 -6.00 -10.45 -14.04
N GLU A 92 -7.04 -9.87 -14.59
CA GLU A 92 -8.17 -9.35 -13.83
C GLU A 92 -9.42 -10.17 -14.15
N TYR A 93 -10.16 -10.52 -13.12
CA TYR A 93 -11.38 -11.31 -13.25
C TYR A 93 -12.60 -10.47 -12.92
N ASN A 94 -13.54 -10.39 -13.86
CA ASN A 94 -14.84 -9.77 -13.61
C ASN A 94 -15.62 -10.63 -12.61
N GLN A 95 -15.90 -10.08 -11.44
CA GLN A 95 -16.52 -10.82 -10.33
C GLN A 95 -17.94 -11.31 -10.63
N VAL A 96 -18.69 -10.62 -11.49
CA VAL A 96 -20.04 -11.08 -11.89
C VAL A 96 -19.92 -12.32 -12.76
N LYS A 97 -19.07 -12.27 -13.80
CA LYS A 97 -18.82 -13.42 -14.69
C LYS A 97 -18.17 -14.59 -13.95
N LEU A 98 -17.34 -14.31 -12.96
CA LEU A 98 -16.72 -15.36 -12.13
C LEU A 98 -17.77 -16.09 -11.29
N LYS A 99 -18.75 -15.37 -10.71
CA LYS A 99 -19.88 -15.99 -10.02
C LYS A 99 -20.73 -16.85 -10.94
N GLU A 100 -21.03 -16.38 -12.16
CA GLU A 100 -21.75 -17.13 -13.18
C GLU A 100 -21.02 -18.44 -13.56
N ALA A 101 -19.69 -18.38 -13.70
CA ALA A 101 -18.86 -19.56 -13.96
C ALA A 101 -18.89 -20.55 -12.79
N VAL A 102 -18.82 -20.07 -11.54
CA VAL A 102 -18.94 -20.92 -10.34
C VAL A 102 -20.30 -21.62 -10.29
N GLU A 103 -21.40 -20.94 -10.60
CA GLU A 103 -22.73 -21.54 -10.67
C GLU A 103 -22.84 -22.57 -11.82
N ALA A 104 -22.19 -22.31 -12.95
CA ALA A 104 -22.14 -23.31 -14.05
C ALA A 104 -21.38 -24.57 -13.66
N LEU A 105 -20.25 -24.45 -12.95
CA LEU A 105 -19.49 -25.59 -12.42
C LEU A 105 -20.37 -26.48 -11.51
N ARG A 106 -21.12 -25.86 -10.59
CA ARG A 106 -22.05 -26.58 -9.72
C ARG A 106 -23.14 -27.34 -10.50
N LYS A 107 -23.69 -26.73 -11.56
CA LYS A 107 -24.69 -27.38 -12.43
C LYS A 107 -24.09 -28.55 -13.21
N TRP A 108 -22.81 -28.54 -13.49
CA TRP A 108 -22.11 -29.68 -14.14
C TRP A 108 -21.74 -30.78 -13.16
N GLY A 109 -22.02 -30.61 -11.87
CA GLY A 109 -21.67 -31.57 -10.83
C GLY A 109 -20.21 -31.50 -10.37
N GLU A 110 -19.52 -30.43 -10.77
CA GLU A 110 -18.14 -30.15 -10.36
C GLU A 110 -18.10 -29.37 -9.05
N ASP A 111 -17.06 -29.60 -8.24
CA ASP A 111 -16.81 -28.81 -7.06
C ASP A 111 -16.02 -27.54 -7.43
N PRO A 112 -16.61 -26.34 -7.28
CA PRO A 112 -15.92 -25.11 -7.62
C PRO A 112 -14.61 -24.88 -6.85
N GLU A 113 -14.44 -25.43 -5.65
CA GLU A 113 -13.24 -25.24 -4.83
C GLU A 113 -11.99 -25.87 -5.46
N ASN A 114 -12.16 -26.82 -6.40
CA ASN A 114 -11.05 -27.36 -7.19
C ASN A 114 -10.48 -26.36 -8.20
N TYR A 115 -11.21 -25.30 -8.53
CA TYR A 115 -10.89 -24.35 -9.62
C TYR A 115 -10.69 -22.92 -9.13
N VAL A 116 -11.41 -22.51 -8.06
CA VAL A 116 -11.40 -21.15 -7.53
C VAL A 116 -11.32 -21.15 -6.01
N GLY A 117 -10.53 -20.26 -5.43
CA GLY A 117 -10.59 -19.98 -4.00
C GLY A 117 -11.82 -19.13 -3.68
N ILE A 118 -12.69 -19.61 -2.79
CA ILE A 118 -13.87 -18.87 -2.33
C ILE A 118 -13.55 -18.28 -0.95
N GLU A 119 -13.39 -16.95 -0.89
CA GLU A 119 -13.16 -16.23 0.35
C GLU A 119 -14.42 -15.47 0.78
N ILE A 120 -14.89 -15.74 1.99
CA ILE A 120 -16.03 -15.03 2.59
C ILE A 120 -15.50 -13.82 3.32
N LYS A 121 -15.94 -12.63 2.92
CA LYS A 121 -15.52 -11.35 3.53
C LYS A 121 -16.69 -10.69 4.24
N VAL A 122 -16.44 -10.25 5.45
CA VAL A 122 -17.36 -9.42 6.23
C VAL A 122 -17.03 -7.95 6.00
N ALA A 123 -18.03 -7.13 5.71
CA ALA A 123 -17.89 -5.68 5.63
C ALA A 123 -17.86 -5.10 7.05
N GLU A 124 -16.67 -5.01 7.65
CA GLU A 124 -16.47 -4.58 9.04
C GLU A 124 -17.09 -3.19 9.31
N SER A 125 -17.06 -2.28 8.33
CA SER A 125 -17.71 -0.96 8.46
C SER A 125 -19.24 -1.03 8.70
N LYS A 126 -19.87 -2.14 8.34
CA LYS A 126 -21.32 -2.37 8.56
C LYS A 126 -21.60 -3.24 9.77
N TYR A 127 -20.60 -3.91 10.33
CA TYR A 127 -20.75 -4.88 11.42
C TYR A 127 -21.46 -4.28 12.63
N ASN A 128 -21.08 -3.08 13.05
CA ASN A 128 -21.67 -2.40 14.21
C ASN A 128 -23.14 -2.01 14.01
N ALA A 129 -23.59 -1.87 12.76
CA ALA A 129 -24.99 -1.57 12.42
C ALA A 129 -25.88 -2.81 12.32
N TRP A 130 -25.33 -4.01 12.46
CA TRP A 130 -26.11 -5.25 12.39
C TRP A 130 -26.95 -5.47 13.66
N PRO A 131 -28.13 -6.07 13.54
CA PRO A 131 -28.91 -6.51 14.69
C PRO A 131 -28.10 -7.45 15.60
N PRO A 132 -28.29 -7.41 16.94
CA PRO A 132 -27.51 -8.21 17.89
C PRO A 132 -27.47 -9.70 17.53
N GLY A 133 -28.61 -10.33 17.23
CA GLY A 133 -28.64 -11.76 16.89
C GLY A 133 -27.86 -12.13 15.64
N ILE A 134 -27.66 -11.19 14.68
CA ILE A 134 -26.78 -11.44 13.53
C ILE A 134 -25.32 -11.30 13.96
N ARG A 135 -24.97 -10.29 14.77
CA ARG A 135 -23.60 -10.14 15.28
C ARG A 135 -23.15 -11.36 16.06
N ASP A 136 -24.01 -11.89 16.93
CA ASP A 136 -23.72 -13.06 17.77
C ASP A 136 -23.36 -14.30 16.94
N LEU A 137 -23.93 -14.45 15.74
CA LEU A 137 -23.55 -15.55 14.81
C LEU A 137 -22.13 -15.40 14.24
N PHE A 138 -21.67 -14.18 14.05
CA PHE A 138 -20.36 -13.90 13.44
C PHE A 138 -19.24 -13.67 14.47
N GLU A 139 -19.61 -13.35 15.72
CA GLU A 139 -18.63 -13.05 16.80
C GLU A 139 -17.60 -14.18 17.02
N PRO A 140 -17.95 -15.47 16.99
CA PRO A 140 -16.97 -16.55 17.16
C PRO A 140 -15.91 -16.61 16.06
N ALA A 141 -16.21 -16.07 14.86
CA ALA A 141 -15.28 -16.02 13.74
C ALA A 141 -14.49 -14.70 13.68
N ARG A 142 -14.82 -13.72 14.54
CA ARG A 142 -14.22 -12.39 14.54
C ARG A 142 -13.08 -12.32 15.55
N THR A 143 -11.92 -11.87 15.07
CA THR A 143 -10.79 -11.55 15.94
C THR A 143 -10.36 -10.10 15.66
N LEU A 144 -10.47 -9.23 16.65
CA LEU A 144 -9.99 -7.86 16.55
C LEU A 144 -8.49 -7.81 16.84
N LYS A 145 -7.71 -7.46 15.83
CA LYS A 145 -6.26 -7.23 15.97
C LYS A 145 -5.97 -5.74 15.89
N THR A 146 -5.16 -5.23 16.81
CA THR A 146 -4.68 -3.85 16.76
C THR A 146 -3.57 -3.72 15.71
N GLY A 147 -3.62 -2.66 14.90
CA GLY A 147 -2.53 -2.28 14.01
C GLY A 147 -1.36 -1.64 14.77
N LYS A 148 -0.29 -1.29 14.04
CA LYS A 148 0.78 -0.47 14.60
C LYS A 148 0.24 0.94 14.86
N PRO A 149 0.57 1.55 16.03
CA PRO A 149 0.19 2.93 16.28
C PRO A 149 0.87 3.86 15.27
N SER A 150 0.15 4.91 14.85
CA SER A 150 0.68 6.01 14.05
C SER A 150 0.41 7.33 14.77
N TYR A 151 1.33 8.26 14.62
CA TYR A 151 1.25 9.56 15.27
C TYR A 151 1.33 10.65 14.22
N LYS A 152 0.45 11.66 14.35
CA LYS A 152 0.44 12.88 13.56
C LYS A 152 0.54 14.06 14.52
N LEU A 153 1.46 14.98 14.28
CA LEU A 153 1.60 16.19 15.07
C LEU A 153 0.82 17.33 14.41
N GLU A 154 -0.05 18.00 15.15
CA GLU A 154 -0.80 19.17 14.72
C GLU A 154 -0.54 20.33 15.68
N GLN A 155 -0.15 21.48 15.15
CA GLN A 155 0.07 22.66 15.98
C GLN A 155 -1.28 23.21 16.45
N ILE A 156 -1.41 23.40 17.77
CA ILE A 156 -2.57 24.09 18.35
C ILE A 156 -2.43 25.58 18.01
N LYS A 157 -3.37 26.13 17.25
CA LYS A 157 -3.45 27.56 17.03
C LYS A 157 -3.81 28.22 18.34
N THR A 158 -3.00 29.20 18.79
CA THR A 158 -3.25 29.95 20.03
C THR A 158 -4.62 30.65 19.90
N GLY A 159 -5.63 30.17 20.61
CA GLY A 159 -7.02 30.67 20.57
C GLY A 159 -8.10 29.61 20.31
N GLU A 160 -7.75 28.43 19.82
CA GLU A 160 -8.68 27.30 19.74
C GLU A 160 -8.29 26.30 20.83
N ILE A 161 -9.06 26.25 21.91
CA ILE A 161 -9.03 25.11 22.84
C ILE A 161 -9.63 23.95 22.05
N PRO A 162 -8.88 22.85 21.78
CA PRO A 162 -9.48 21.68 21.13
C PRO A 162 -10.64 21.23 22.02
N ASP A 163 -11.83 21.16 21.45
CA ASP A 163 -13.00 20.63 22.11
C ASP A 163 -12.72 19.15 22.44
N ALA A 164 -12.26 18.88 23.66
CA ALA A 164 -11.92 17.55 24.17
C ALA A 164 -13.17 16.66 24.33
N ALA A 165 -14.33 17.10 23.83
CA ALA A 165 -15.63 16.50 24.10
C ALA A 165 -16.21 15.66 22.95
N ASN A 166 -15.53 15.50 21.81
CA ASN A 166 -16.18 14.80 20.69
C ASN A 166 -15.47 13.52 20.20
N ASP A 167 -14.59 12.95 21.03
CA ASP A 167 -14.00 11.63 20.74
C ASP A 167 -14.54 10.54 21.67
N SER A 168 -15.83 10.68 22.06
CA SER A 168 -16.58 9.65 22.79
C SER A 168 -17.11 8.53 21.88
N HIS A 169 -16.25 8.03 20.97
CA HIS A 169 -16.56 6.83 20.18
C HIS A 169 -15.77 5.60 20.64
N PHE A 170 -15.22 5.66 21.87
CA PHE A 170 -14.83 4.45 22.59
C PHE A 170 -16.03 4.02 23.45
N GLY A 171 -16.99 3.37 22.80
CA GLY A 171 -18.05 2.65 23.48
C GLY A 171 -17.46 1.48 24.26
N GLY A 172 -17.13 1.71 25.54
CA GLY A 172 -17.01 0.67 26.52
C GLY A 172 -18.39 0.05 26.72
N GLY A 173 -18.54 -1.21 26.38
CA GLY A 173 -19.67 -2.05 26.73
C GLY A 173 -19.17 -3.19 27.59
N VAL A 174 -19.67 -3.24 28.81
CA VAL A 174 -19.61 -4.36 29.76
C VAL A 174 -20.31 -5.58 29.16
#